data_3d3a11867b843864a9346f87b1c97125
#
_entry.id   3d3a11867b843864a9346f87b1c97125
#
_cell.length_a   1.000
_cell.length_b   1.000
_cell.length_c   1.000
_cell.angle_alpha   90.00
_cell.angle_beta   90.00
_cell.angle_gamma   90.00
#
_symmetry.space_group_name_H-M   'P 1'
#
loop_
_entity.id
_entity.type
_entity.pdbx_description
1 polymer ?
#
loop_
_entity_poly.entity_id
_entity_poly.type
_entity_poly.pdbx_seq_one_letter_code
_entity_poly.pdbx_strand_id
1 'polypeptide(L)'
;MYYSQEKQDILLDTHVFQGYKRGVFVEVGAWDGVCFSNTLFFEKEREWTGLTIEPHPEKYEELKKNRPSTIHLNVAVNDVNEVVDFLTITGDTSMLSGIKAHYDPRHLQRIENETKHFNTSYTTIPIQSKRLDRIFTEHNVQRVHYLSIDVEGSEFNVIRSIDFTKVFIDVIGFENNYPDKSDSIIEYLRTKGYEKAPIQSIDIFMIHTRSPFYVKKPLSFLNFS
;
A
#
# COMPACT_ATOMS: atom_id res chain seq x y z
N MET A 1 -17.44 2.60 9.80
CA MET A 1 -16.38 1.91 10.64
C MET A 1 -15.04 2.12 9.94
N TYR A 2 -13.97 2.37 10.67
CA TYR A 2 -12.61 2.48 10.12
C TYR A 2 -11.87 1.16 10.30
N TYR A 3 -10.93 0.82 9.42
CA TYR A 3 -10.34 -0.51 9.31
C TYR A 3 -8.81 -0.53 9.42
N SER A 4 -8.13 0.56 9.04
CA SER A 4 -6.67 0.61 9.05
C SER A 4 -6.07 0.51 10.45
N GLN A 5 -4.87 -0.04 10.56
CA GLN A 5 -4.19 -0.34 11.81
C GLN A 5 -3.96 0.91 12.66
N GLU A 6 -3.51 2.00 12.04
CA GLU A 6 -3.07 3.23 12.70
C GLU A 6 -3.93 4.44 12.29
N LYS A 7 -5.22 4.19 11.99
CA LYS A 7 -6.20 5.22 11.63
C LYS A 7 -5.88 5.98 10.33
N GLN A 8 -5.14 5.39 9.41
CA GLN A 8 -4.78 6.00 8.13
C GLN A 8 -6.03 6.41 7.33
N ASP A 9 -7.02 5.56 7.28
CA ASP A 9 -8.29 5.78 6.59
C ASP A 9 -9.07 6.96 7.17
N ILE A 10 -9.18 7.09 8.51
CA ILE A 10 -9.85 8.24 9.14
C ILE A 10 -9.06 9.54 8.92
N LEU A 11 -7.73 9.48 9.01
CA LEU A 11 -6.88 10.65 8.78
C LEU A 11 -7.03 11.16 7.35
N LEU A 12 -6.99 10.26 6.37
CA LEU A 12 -7.16 10.63 4.96
C LEU A 12 -8.59 11.09 4.66
N ASP A 13 -9.62 10.40 5.16
CA ASP A 13 -11.00 10.81 4.94
C ASP A 13 -11.31 12.19 5.52
N THR A 14 -10.82 12.47 6.72
CA THR A 14 -11.12 13.71 7.43
C THR A 14 -10.30 14.89 6.90
N HIS A 15 -9.00 14.69 6.66
CA HIS A 15 -8.08 15.80 6.44
C HIS A 15 -7.68 15.99 4.97
N VAL A 16 -7.77 14.94 4.16
CA VAL A 16 -7.36 14.99 2.75
C VAL A 16 -8.57 14.95 1.85
N PHE A 17 -9.33 13.87 1.90
CA PHE A 17 -10.46 13.66 0.99
C PHE A 17 -11.76 14.34 1.43
N GLN A 18 -11.90 14.70 2.71
CA GLN A 18 -13.03 15.45 3.26
C GLN A 18 -14.39 14.88 2.85
N GLY A 19 -14.52 13.55 2.94
CA GLY A 19 -15.75 12.85 2.57
C GLY A 19 -15.97 12.68 1.06
N TYR A 20 -14.94 12.89 0.24
CA TYR A 20 -15.03 12.71 -1.22
C TYR A 20 -15.52 11.31 -1.58
N LYS A 21 -16.51 11.24 -2.48
CA LYS A 21 -17.15 9.99 -2.90
C LYS A 21 -16.75 9.59 -4.32
N ARG A 22 -16.89 8.30 -4.61
CA ARG A 22 -16.69 7.70 -5.93
C ARG A 22 -15.27 7.91 -6.47
N GLY A 23 -14.30 7.82 -5.59
CA GLY A 23 -12.88 7.81 -5.95
C GLY A 23 -12.44 6.45 -6.49
N VAL A 24 -11.16 6.39 -6.84
CA VAL A 24 -10.47 5.17 -7.24
C VAL A 24 -9.30 4.94 -6.32
N PHE A 25 -9.20 3.75 -5.74
CA PHE A 25 -8.06 3.33 -4.95
C PHE A 25 -7.28 2.20 -5.63
N VAL A 26 -6.02 2.07 -5.24
CA VAL A 26 -5.21 0.88 -5.48
C VAL A 26 -4.51 0.53 -4.17
N GLU A 27 -4.66 -0.72 -3.72
CA GLU A 27 -4.03 -1.23 -2.51
C GLU A 27 -3.06 -2.34 -2.88
N VAL A 28 -1.78 -2.12 -2.61
CA VAL A 28 -0.67 -3.05 -2.86
C VAL A 28 -0.22 -3.62 -1.52
N GLY A 29 -0.35 -4.95 -1.35
CA GLY A 29 -0.25 -5.63 -0.08
C GLY A 29 -1.60 -5.60 0.66
N ALA A 30 -2.66 -6.09 -0.01
CA ALA A 30 -4.02 -6.00 0.53
C ALA A 30 -4.37 -7.09 1.56
N TRP A 31 -3.49 -8.06 1.76
CA TRP A 31 -3.64 -9.20 2.66
C TRP A 31 -5.01 -9.88 2.49
N ASP A 32 -5.82 -10.02 3.58
CA ASP A 32 -7.17 -10.58 3.52
C ASP A 32 -8.25 -9.58 3.05
N GLY A 33 -7.87 -8.33 2.80
CA GLY A 33 -8.73 -7.24 2.33
C GLY A 33 -9.60 -6.58 3.40
N VAL A 34 -9.53 -7.01 4.66
CA VAL A 34 -10.34 -6.49 5.78
C VAL A 34 -9.47 -6.04 6.93
N CYS A 35 -8.66 -6.96 7.46
CA CYS A 35 -7.83 -6.68 8.61
C CYS A 35 -6.76 -5.65 8.22
N PHE A 36 -6.75 -4.53 8.92
CA PHE A 36 -5.82 -3.40 8.68
C PHE A 36 -5.85 -2.77 7.28
N SER A 37 -6.90 -3.06 6.47
CA SER A 37 -7.00 -2.48 5.13
C SER A 37 -7.07 -0.95 5.18
N ASN A 38 -6.22 -0.31 4.39
CA ASN A 38 -6.15 1.14 4.24
C ASN A 38 -7.22 1.70 3.28
N THR A 39 -7.92 0.83 2.53
CA THR A 39 -8.88 1.26 1.49
C THR A 39 -10.30 0.75 1.69
N LEU A 40 -10.54 -0.24 2.55
CA LEU A 40 -11.87 -0.81 2.76
C LEU A 40 -12.90 0.22 3.22
N PHE A 41 -12.51 1.17 4.07
CA PHE A 41 -13.36 2.27 4.48
C PHE A 41 -13.88 3.06 3.27
N PHE A 42 -13.00 3.40 2.34
CA PHE A 42 -13.38 4.17 1.16
C PHE A 42 -14.33 3.39 0.24
N GLU A 43 -14.12 2.08 0.09
CA GLU A 43 -15.06 1.21 -0.64
C GLU A 43 -16.44 1.22 0.02
N LYS A 44 -16.52 0.96 1.33
CA LYS A 44 -17.78 0.76 2.06
C LYS A 44 -18.55 2.07 2.30
N GLU A 45 -17.84 3.13 2.68
CA GLU A 45 -18.46 4.35 3.22
C GLU A 45 -18.41 5.53 2.22
N ARG A 46 -17.57 5.43 1.18
CA ARG A 46 -17.38 6.50 0.19
C ARG A 46 -17.69 6.09 -1.25
N GLU A 47 -18.21 4.88 -1.45
CA GLU A 47 -18.58 4.36 -2.77
C GLU A 47 -17.37 4.32 -3.74
N TRP A 48 -16.15 4.16 -3.23
CA TRP A 48 -14.98 4.08 -4.09
C TRP A 48 -14.87 2.71 -4.73
N THR A 49 -14.22 2.67 -5.89
CA THR A 49 -13.89 1.43 -6.61
C THR A 49 -12.38 1.32 -6.76
N GLY A 50 -11.87 0.13 -7.03
CA GLY A 50 -10.42 0.03 -7.20
C GLY A 50 -9.89 -1.37 -7.41
N LEU A 51 -8.57 -1.46 -7.26
CA LEU A 51 -7.79 -2.68 -7.37
C LEU A 51 -7.15 -3.01 -6.03
N THR A 52 -7.10 -4.30 -5.71
CA THR A 52 -6.35 -4.86 -4.60
C THR A 52 -5.36 -5.90 -5.13
N ILE A 53 -4.13 -5.85 -4.66
CA ILE A 53 -3.03 -6.67 -5.15
C ILE A 53 -2.42 -7.39 -3.95
N GLU A 54 -2.44 -8.73 -3.99
CA GLU A 54 -1.95 -9.57 -2.91
C GLU A 54 -1.21 -10.79 -3.48
N PRO A 55 0.11 -10.89 -3.27
CA PRO A 55 0.89 -12.01 -3.76
C PRO A 55 0.69 -13.31 -2.96
N HIS A 56 0.39 -13.26 -1.65
CA HIS A 56 0.22 -14.46 -0.82
C HIS A 56 -1.00 -15.27 -1.27
N PRO A 57 -0.85 -16.53 -1.75
CA PRO A 57 -1.96 -17.24 -2.39
C PRO A 57 -3.17 -17.46 -1.50
N GLU A 58 -2.96 -17.85 -0.23
CA GLU A 58 -4.07 -18.07 0.72
C GLU A 58 -4.80 -16.78 1.04
N LYS A 59 -4.05 -15.70 1.27
CA LYS A 59 -4.63 -14.37 1.56
C LYS A 59 -5.37 -13.78 0.38
N TYR A 60 -4.89 -14.01 -0.83
CA TYR A 60 -5.61 -13.66 -2.05
C TYR A 60 -6.98 -14.36 -2.16
N GLU A 61 -7.09 -15.62 -1.76
CA GLU A 61 -8.37 -16.34 -1.76
C GLU A 61 -9.34 -15.77 -0.70
N GLU A 62 -8.83 -15.35 0.47
CA GLU A 62 -9.61 -14.64 1.49
C GLU A 62 -10.06 -13.26 0.99
N LEU A 63 -9.14 -12.48 0.42
CA LEU A 63 -9.38 -11.16 -0.16
C LEU A 63 -10.52 -11.15 -1.17
N LYS A 64 -10.54 -12.11 -2.11
CA LYS A 64 -11.62 -12.23 -3.11
C LYS A 64 -13.00 -12.43 -2.48
N LYS A 65 -13.06 -13.21 -1.40
CA LYS A 65 -14.32 -13.45 -0.68
C LYS A 65 -14.78 -12.21 0.10
N ASN A 66 -13.83 -11.51 0.69
CA ASN A 66 -14.10 -10.37 1.57
C ASN A 66 -14.46 -9.10 0.80
N ARG A 67 -13.91 -8.92 -0.41
CA ARG A 67 -14.09 -7.69 -1.22
C ARG A 67 -14.59 -7.97 -2.64
N PRO A 68 -15.76 -8.58 -2.81
CA PRO A 68 -16.24 -9.04 -4.13
C PRO A 68 -16.47 -7.93 -5.15
N SER A 69 -16.46 -6.66 -4.73
CA SER A 69 -16.71 -5.50 -5.61
C SER A 69 -15.42 -4.89 -6.20
N THR A 70 -14.23 -5.36 -5.80
CA THR A 70 -12.95 -4.87 -6.31
C THR A 70 -12.36 -5.78 -7.39
N ILE A 71 -11.40 -5.28 -8.14
CA ILE A 71 -10.56 -6.07 -9.04
C ILE A 71 -9.38 -6.61 -8.23
N HIS A 72 -9.15 -7.92 -8.28
CA HIS A 72 -8.10 -8.57 -7.50
C HIS A 72 -6.99 -9.13 -8.38
N LEU A 73 -5.74 -8.99 -7.95
CA LEU A 73 -4.55 -9.50 -8.64
C LEU A 73 -3.68 -10.30 -7.69
N ASN A 74 -3.41 -11.57 -8.04
CA ASN A 74 -2.47 -12.42 -7.30
C ASN A 74 -1.09 -12.33 -7.96
N VAL A 75 -0.40 -11.23 -7.73
CA VAL A 75 0.96 -10.96 -8.23
C VAL A 75 1.73 -10.14 -7.18
N ALA A 76 3.04 -10.24 -7.18
CA ALA A 76 3.86 -9.26 -6.48
C ALA A 76 4.00 -7.99 -7.33
N VAL A 77 4.13 -6.83 -6.72
CA VAL A 77 4.47 -5.59 -7.44
C VAL A 77 5.95 -5.31 -7.30
N ASN A 78 6.64 -5.12 -8.43
CA ASN A 78 8.06 -4.85 -8.48
C ASN A 78 8.40 -3.91 -9.65
N ASP A 79 9.61 -3.37 -9.71
CA ASP A 79 10.09 -2.54 -10.82
C ASP A 79 10.50 -3.34 -12.07
N VAL A 80 10.38 -4.66 -12.01
CA VAL A 80 10.59 -5.60 -13.13
C VAL A 80 9.42 -6.59 -13.25
N ASN A 81 9.21 -7.14 -14.46
CA ASN A 81 8.19 -8.16 -14.73
C ASN A 81 8.87 -9.53 -14.85
N GLU A 82 9.06 -10.18 -13.72
CA GLU A 82 9.76 -11.48 -13.65
C GLU A 82 9.18 -12.37 -12.55
N VAL A 83 9.62 -13.62 -12.49
CA VAL A 83 9.34 -14.49 -11.36
C VAL A 83 10.30 -14.15 -10.23
N VAL A 84 9.77 -13.88 -9.04
CA VAL A 84 10.54 -13.53 -7.85
C VAL A 84 10.34 -14.57 -6.74
N ASP A 85 11.33 -14.71 -5.88
CA ASP A 85 11.25 -15.49 -4.67
C ASP A 85 10.44 -14.70 -3.62
N PHE A 86 9.25 -15.20 -3.32
CA PHE A 86 8.36 -14.62 -2.31
C PHE A 86 8.35 -15.49 -1.06
N LEU A 87 8.64 -14.88 0.09
CA LEU A 87 8.57 -15.54 1.38
C LEU A 87 7.12 -15.53 1.86
N THR A 88 6.46 -16.67 1.88
CA THR A 88 5.14 -16.83 2.50
C THR A 88 5.29 -17.29 3.93
N ILE A 89 4.60 -16.63 4.83
CA ILE A 89 4.56 -16.96 6.26
C ILE A 89 3.15 -17.41 6.60
N THR A 90 3.01 -18.44 7.43
CA THR A 90 1.71 -19.01 7.80
C THR A 90 1.17 -18.39 9.09
N GLY A 91 -0.15 -18.48 9.31
CA GLY A 91 -0.79 -18.06 10.57
C GLY A 91 -0.81 -16.55 10.79
N ASP A 92 -0.81 -16.16 12.07
CA ASP A 92 -1.01 -14.77 12.50
C ASP A 92 0.12 -13.81 12.08
N THR A 93 1.29 -14.35 11.72
CA THR A 93 2.44 -13.56 11.24
C THR A 93 2.51 -13.46 9.71
N SER A 94 1.49 -13.94 9.00
CA SER A 94 1.48 -13.99 7.52
C SER A 94 1.55 -12.62 6.85
N MET A 95 1.21 -11.55 7.55
CA MET A 95 1.35 -10.18 7.05
C MET A 95 2.80 -9.75 6.81
N LEU A 96 3.78 -10.41 7.45
CA LEU A 96 5.21 -10.15 7.23
C LEU A 96 5.76 -10.78 5.94
N SER A 97 4.89 -11.41 5.12
CA SER A 97 5.28 -12.02 3.86
C SER A 97 5.69 -10.97 2.82
N GLY A 98 6.70 -11.27 1.98
CA GLY A 98 7.18 -10.29 1.01
C GLY A 98 8.23 -10.85 0.03
N ILE A 99 8.72 -10.01 -0.86
CA ILE A 99 9.79 -10.37 -1.80
C ILE A 99 11.10 -10.54 -1.02
N LYS A 100 11.61 -11.77 -0.98
CA LYS A 100 12.77 -12.14 -0.16
C LYS A 100 14.00 -11.26 -0.37
N ALA A 101 14.26 -10.86 -1.61
CA ALA A 101 15.44 -10.06 -1.97
C ALA A 101 15.39 -8.61 -1.46
N HIS A 102 14.22 -8.11 -1.05
CA HIS A 102 14.02 -6.72 -0.66
C HIS A 102 13.98 -6.50 0.86
N TYR A 103 13.96 -7.58 1.63
CA TYR A 103 13.91 -7.46 3.08
C TYR A 103 15.12 -6.72 3.66
N ASP A 104 14.82 -5.84 4.58
CA ASP A 104 15.83 -5.30 5.49
C ASP A 104 16.32 -6.38 6.45
N PRO A 105 17.60 -6.43 6.82
CA PRO A 105 18.10 -7.36 7.84
C PRO A 105 17.30 -7.29 9.16
N ARG A 106 16.82 -6.12 9.55
CA ARG A 106 15.98 -5.91 10.74
C ARG A 106 14.63 -6.61 10.59
N HIS A 107 14.05 -6.60 9.38
CA HIS A 107 12.80 -7.28 9.08
C HIS A 107 12.97 -8.81 9.12
N LEU A 108 14.05 -9.33 8.55
CA LEU A 108 14.37 -10.75 8.65
C LEU A 108 14.51 -11.20 10.11
N GLN A 109 15.15 -10.41 10.95
CA GLN A 109 15.25 -10.70 12.38
C GLN A 109 13.88 -10.66 13.08
N ARG A 110 13.00 -9.73 12.70
CA ARG A 110 11.61 -9.68 13.16
C ARG A 110 10.86 -10.96 12.78
N ILE A 111 10.94 -11.39 11.52
CA ILE A 111 10.32 -12.64 11.04
C ILE A 111 10.80 -13.84 11.87
N GLU A 112 12.11 -13.98 12.09
CA GLU A 112 12.66 -15.08 12.90
C GLU A 112 12.13 -15.08 14.35
N ASN A 113 12.03 -13.91 14.96
CA ASN A 113 11.54 -13.79 16.33
C ASN A 113 10.04 -14.08 16.42
N GLU A 114 9.24 -13.47 15.55
CA GLU A 114 7.78 -13.64 15.56
C GLU A 114 7.36 -15.05 15.16
N THR A 115 7.99 -15.65 14.16
CA THR A 115 7.67 -17.05 13.78
C THR A 115 7.99 -18.04 14.90
N LYS A 116 9.06 -17.83 15.64
CA LYS A 116 9.37 -18.63 16.84
C LYS A 116 8.35 -18.41 17.97
N HIS A 117 7.99 -17.14 18.21
CA HIS A 117 7.06 -16.77 19.29
C HIS A 117 5.65 -17.34 19.04
N PHE A 118 5.13 -17.21 17.83
CA PHE A 118 3.79 -17.68 17.46
C PHE A 118 3.75 -19.11 16.93
N ASN A 119 4.89 -19.83 16.92
CA ASN A 119 5.02 -21.19 16.40
C ASN A 119 4.47 -21.33 14.96
N THR A 120 4.79 -20.34 14.13
CA THR A 120 4.45 -20.29 12.71
C THR A 120 5.63 -20.74 11.84
N SER A 121 5.42 -20.93 10.56
CA SER A 121 6.46 -21.35 9.62
C SER A 121 6.47 -20.46 8.39
N TYR A 122 7.57 -20.50 7.66
CA TYR A 122 7.66 -19.80 6.38
C TYR A 122 8.27 -20.69 5.30
N THR A 123 7.91 -20.43 4.07
CA THR A 123 8.49 -21.08 2.89
C THR A 123 8.68 -20.05 1.77
N THR A 124 9.59 -20.32 0.86
CA THR A 124 9.79 -19.49 -0.32
C THR A 124 9.09 -20.12 -1.51
N ILE A 125 8.27 -19.35 -2.21
CA ILE A 125 7.57 -19.80 -3.42
C ILE A 125 7.89 -18.84 -4.58
N PRO A 126 7.93 -19.34 -5.83
CA PRO A 126 8.05 -18.45 -7.00
C PRO A 126 6.72 -17.76 -7.26
N ILE A 127 6.72 -16.43 -7.36
CA ILE A 127 5.55 -15.62 -7.72
C ILE A 127 5.88 -14.69 -8.89
N GLN A 128 4.91 -14.54 -9.81
CA GLN A 128 5.03 -13.57 -10.89
C GLN A 128 4.99 -12.15 -10.31
N SER A 129 5.99 -11.34 -10.61
CA SER A 129 5.94 -9.90 -10.36
C SER A 129 5.49 -9.13 -11.60
N LYS A 130 4.81 -8.01 -11.35
CA LYS A 130 4.39 -7.05 -12.39
C LYS A 130 4.69 -5.63 -11.94
N ARG A 131 5.01 -4.77 -12.90
CA ARG A 131 5.10 -3.33 -12.70
C ARG A 131 3.70 -2.72 -12.61
N LEU A 132 3.51 -1.69 -11.77
CA LEU A 132 2.23 -0.99 -11.68
C LEU A 132 1.81 -0.32 -12.98
N ASP A 133 2.75 0.25 -13.76
CA ASP A 133 2.42 0.86 -15.05
C ASP A 133 1.78 -0.13 -16.03
N ARG A 134 2.20 -1.39 -15.99
CA ARG A 134 1.59 -2.47 -16.76
C ARG A 134 0.20 -2.83 -16.23
N ILE A 135 0.06 -2.98 -14.91
CA ILE A 135 -1.25 -3.25 -14.27
C ILE A 135 -2.23 -2.14 -14.63
N PHE A 136 -1.83 -0.88 -14.51
CA PHE A 136 -2.68 0.26 -14.85
C PHE A 136 -3.12 0.25 -16.31
N THR A 137 -2.21 -0.11 -17.22
CA THR A 137 -2.52 -0.24 -18.66
C THR A 137 -3.52 -1.38 -18.92
N GLU A 138 -3.29 -2.56 -18.34
CA GLU A 138 -4.15 -3.74 -18.50
C GLU A 138 -5.58 -3.50 -17.98
N HIS A 139 -5.74 -2.66 -16.94
CA HIS A 139 -7.03 -2.34 -16.33
C HIS A 139 -7.58 -0.95 -16.67
N ASN A 140 -6.98 -0.25 -17.65
CA ASN A 140 -7.39 1.09 -18.10
C ASN A 140 -7.43 2.14 -16.97
N VAL A 141 -6.53 2.05 -15.98
CA VAL A 141 -6.43 2.99 -14.87
C VAL A 141 -5.62 4.21 -15.30
N GLN A 142 -6.26 5.36 -15.42
CA GLN A 142 -5.63 6.63 -15.77
C GLN A 142 -5.55 7.60 -14.60
N ARG A 143 -6.35 7.38 -13.55
CA ARG A 143 -6.34 8.17 -12.33
C ARG A 143 -6.54 7.28 -11.11
N VAL A 144 -5.73 7.51 -10.08
CA VAL A 144 -5.86 6.90 -8.75
C VAL A 144 -5.95 8.03 -7.73
N HIS A 145 -7.00 8.04 -6.92
CA HIS A 145 -7.16 9.03 -5.86
C HIS A 145 -6.32 8.65 -4.64
N TYR A 146 -6.24 7.38 -4.32
CA TYR A 146 -5.38 6.86 -3.26
C TYR A 146 -4.67 5.56 -3.66
N LEU A 147 -3.35 5.62 -3.68
CA LEU A 147 -2.47 4.45 -3.79
C LEU A 147 -1.90 4.15 -2.40
N SER A 148 -2.29 3.01 -1.83
CA SER A 148 -1.73 2.48 -0.59
C SER A 148 -0.69 1.42 -0.91
N ILE A 149 0.49 1.50 -0.29
CA ILE A 149 1.60 0.57 -0.50
C ILE A 149 2.08 0.08 0.87
N ASP A 150 1.89 -1.21 1.11
CA ASP A 150 2.31 -1.91 2.32
C ASP A 150 2.83 -3.29 1.90
N VAL A 151 4.12 -3.38 1.65
CA VAL A 151 4.76 -4.54 0.98
C VAL A 151 6.05 -5.00 1.66
N GLU A 152 6.22 -4.61 2.94
CA GLU A 152 7.26 -5.11 3.83
C GLU A 152 8.70 -4.96 3.28
N GLY A 153 9.00 -3.76 2.73
CA GLY A 153 10.34 -3.37 2.30
C GLY A 153 10.53 -3.20 0.79
N SER A 154 9.49 -3.43 -0.02
CA SER A 154 9.52 -3.25 -1.48
C SER A 154 8.92 -1.91 -1.95
N GLU A 155 8.57 -0.99 -1.05
CA GLU A 155 7.82 0.25 -1.34
C GLU A 155 8.48 1.07 -2.45
N PHE A 156 9.81 1.20 -2.43
CA PHE A 156 10.52 1.96 -3.45
C PHE A 156 10.46 1.28 -4.83
N ASN A 157 10.54 -0.04 -4.88
CA ASN A 157 10.42 -0.79 -6.13
C ASN A 157 9.02 -0.64 -6.72
N VAL A 158 7.97 -0.72 -5.87
CA VAL A 158 6.59 -0.46 -6.28
C VAL A 158 6.46 0.93 -6.88
N ILE A 159 6.95 1.97 -6.22
CA ILE A 159 6.89 3.36 -6.69
C ILE A 159 7.66 3.57 -7.98
N ARG A 160 8.85 2.97 -8.13
CA ARG A 160 9.66 3.03 -9.37
C ARG A 160 9.02 2.31 -10.55
N SER A 161 8.09 1.39 -10.28
CA SER A 161 7.34 0.69 -11.31
C SER A 161 6.24 1.53 -11.97
N ILE A 162 6.00 2.77 -11.50
CA ILE A 162 4.94 3.66 -11.99
C ILE A 162 5.48 4.53 -13.13
N ASP A 163 4.77 4.56 -14.25
CA ASP A 163 4.94 5.58 -15.28
C ASP A 163 4.01 6.77 -15.01
N PHE A 164 4.51 7.75 -14.26
CA PHE A 164 3.78 8.96 -13.89
C PHE A 164 3.37 9.86 -15.08
N THR A 165 3.78 9.53 -16.30
CA THR A 165 3.33 10.23 -17.52
C THR A 165 2.00 9.70 -18.03
N LYS A 166 1.61 8.48 -17.62
CA LYS A 166 0.41 7.77 -18.08
C LYS A 166 -0.71 7.72 -17.06
N VAL A 167 -0.39 7.87 -15.79
CA VAL A 167 -1.35 7.84 -14.68
C VAL A 167 -1.19 9.06 -13.80
N PHE A 168 -2.31 9.63 -13.37
CA PHE A 168 -2.30 10.67 -12.34
C PHE A 168 -2.72 10.07 -11.00
N ILE A 169 -1.86 10.18 -9.99
CA ILE A 169 -2.14 9.69 -8.64
C ILE A 169 -2.22 10.89 -7.71
N ASP A 170 -3.34 11.05 -7.01
CA ASP A 170 -3.56 12.19 -6.13
C ASP A 170 -2.78 12.05 -4.83
N VAL A 171 -2.87 10.89 -4.18
CA VAL A 171 -2.25 10.60 -2.88
C VAL A 171 -1.56 9.24 -2.94
N ILE A 172 -0.33 9.17 -2.48
CA ILE A 172 0.45 7.95 -2.28
C ILE A 172 0.73 7.83 -0.79
N GLY A 173 0.24 6.74 -0.16
CA GLY A 173 0.60 6.36 1.20
C GLY A 173 1.51 5.14 1.17
N PHE A 174 2.54 5.14 1.99
CA PHE A 174 3.43 3.99 2.14
C PHE A 174 3.94 3.84 3.57
N GLU A 175 4.20 2.60 3.93
CA GLU A 175 4.67 2.24 5.26
C GLU A 175 6.08 2.79 5.53
N ASN A 176 6.33 3.24 6.76
CA ASN A 176 7.59 3.86 7.18
C ASN A 176 8.26 3.08 8.32
N ASN A 177 8.35 1.78 8.19
CA ASN A 177 8.99 0.91 9.19
C ASN A 177 10.47 1.23 9.40
N TYR A 178 11.14 1.74 8.36
CA TYR A 178 12.56 2.06 8.36
C TYR A 178 12.78 3.50 7.86
N PRO A 179 12.71 4.52 8.74
CA PRO A 179 12.78 5.93 8.36
C PRO A 179 14.01 6.30 7.54
N ASP A 180 15.13 5.63 7.75
CA ASP A 180 16.36 5.80 6.98
C ASP A 180 16.22 5.43 5.49
N LYS A 181 15.25 4.60 5.13
CA LYS A 181 14.94 4.23 3.73
C LYS A 181 13.90 5.14 3.08
N SER A 182 13.04 5.75 3.88
CA SER A 182 11.91 6.56 3.37
C SER A 182 12.35 7.88 2.74
N ASP A 183 13.50 8.43 3.13
CA ASP A 183 14.00 9.70 2.58
C ASP A 183 14.24 9.61 1.06
N SER A 184 14.77 8.50 0.57
CA SER A 184 14.99 8.30 -0.87
C SER A 184 13.67 8.21 -1.65
N ILE A 185 12.64 7.63 -1.06
CA ILE A 185 11.28 7.57 -1.64
C ILE A 185 10.68 8.97 -1.70
N ILE A 186 10.78 9.73 -0.61
CA ILE A 186 10.27 11.12 -0.54
C ILE A 186 10.95 12.00 -1.58
N GLU A 187 12.29 11.94 -1.68
CA GLU A 187 13.05 12.71 -2.65
C GLU A 187 12.66 12.35 -4.09
N TYR A 188 12.54 11.05 -4.38
CA TYR A 188 12.09 10.60 -5.71
C TYR A 188 10.68 11.13 -6.04
N LEU A 189 9.73 11.02 -5.12
CA LEU A 189 8.36 11.49 -5.32
C LEU A 189 8.30 13.02 -5.46
N ARG A 190 9.17 13.77 -4.78
CA ARG A 190 9.30 15.22 -4.99
C ARG A 190 9.67 15.56 -6.44
N THR A 191 10.55 14.77 -7.07
CA THR A 191 10.87 14.97 -8.50
C THR A 191 9.67 14.72 -9.43
N LYS A 192 8.63 14.02 -8.92
CA LYS A 192 7.37 13.76 -9.64
C LYS A 192 6.26 14.75 -9.29
N GLY A 193 6.55 15.76 -8.48
CA GLY A 193 5.59 16.82 -8.13
C GLY A 193 4.77 16.54 -6.87
N TYR A 194 5.20 15.63 -6.01
CA TYR A 194 4.56 15.33 -4.74
C TYR A 194 5.21 16.08 -3.58
N GLU A 195 4.42 16.40 -2.59
CA GLU A 195 4.87 16.93 -1.30
C GLU A 195 4.33 16.07 -0.16
N LYS A 196 5.11 15.97 0.92
CA LYS A 196 4.69 15.23 2.11
C LYS A 196 3.53 15.94 2.78
N ALA A 197 2.44 15.22 3.02
CA ALA A 197 1.30 15.73 3.75
C ALA A 197 1.69 16.05 5.20
N PRO A 198 1.17 17.14 5.78
CA PRO A 198 1.41 17.50 7.19
C PRO A 198 0.51 16.66 8.12
N ILE A 199 0.51 15.35 7.94
CA ILE A 199 -0.24 14.37 8.72
C ILE A 199 0.74 13.62 9.63
N GLN A 200 0.45 13.56 10.91
CA GLN A 200 1.23 12.75 11.85
C GLN A 200 0.68 11.32 11.83
N SER A 201 1.46 10.41 11.30
CA SER A 201 1.18 8.98 11.20
C SER A 201 2.48 8.20 11.21
N ILE A 202 2.43 6.89 11.46
CA ILE A 202 3.56 5.99 11.22
C ILE A 202 3.85 5.87 9.72
N ASP A 203 2.82 6.00 8.88
CA ASP A 203 2.94 6.01 7.42
C ASP A 203 3.24 7.41 6.89
N ILE A 204 3.81 7.45 5.69
CA ILE A 204 4.08 8.68 4.96
C ILE A 204 3.03 8.83 3.86
N PHE A 205 2.39 10.00 3.84
CA PHE A 205 1.47 10.38 2.77
C PHE A 205 2.10 11.47 1.91
N MET A 206 2.17 11.21 0.61
CA MET A 206 2.66 12.16 -0.40
C MET A 206 1.49 12.60 -1.28
N ILE A 207 1.24 13.90 -1.38
CA ILE A 207 0.13 14.46 -2.17
C ILE A 207 0.70 15.20 -3.36
N HIS A 208 0.17 14.93 -4.56
CA HIS A 208 0.60 15.62 -5.76
C HIS A 208 0.17 17.10 -5.71
N THR A 209 1.08 18.03 -5.96
CA THR A 209 0.82 19.49 -5.82
C THR A 209 -0.27 20.05 -6.73
N ARG A 210 -0.62 19.32 -7.82
CA ARG A 210 -1.76 19.63 -8.71
C ARG A 210 -3.05 18.90 -8.34
N SER A 211 -3.02 18.10 -7.28
CA SER A 211 -4.23 17.41 -6.80
C SER A 211 -5.21 18.42 -6.19
N PRO A 212 -6.53 18.23 -6.39
CA PRO A 212 -7.53 19.03 -5.68
C PRO A 212 -7.50 18.80 -4.17
N PHE A 213 -6.87 17.72 -3.71
CA PHE A 213 -6.71 17.37 -2.30
C PHE A 213 -5.42 17.92 -1.68
N TYR A 214 -4.63 18.69 -2.42
CA TYR A 214 -3.39 19.26 -1.91
C TYR A 214 -3.63 20.37 -0.89
N VAL A 215 -3.16 20.15 0.33
CA VAL A 215 -3.31 21.06 1.46
C VAL A 215 -2.03 21.87 1.63
N LYS A 216 -2.08 23.17 1.32
CA LYS A 216 -0.92 24.11 1.40
C LYS A 216 -0.53 24.54 2.83
N LYS A 217 -1.38 24.31 3.84
CA LYS A 217 -1.13 24.77 5.22
C LYS A 217 -0.97 23.57 6.14
N PRO A 218 -0.07 23.63 7.16
CA PRO A 218 -0.07 22.62 8.20
C PRO A 218 -1.47 22.59 8.82
N LEU A 219 -2.07 21.41 8.81
CA LEU A 219 -3.29 21.15 9.56
C LEU A 219 -2.94 21.44 11.02
N SER A 220 -3.63 22.40 11.63
CA SER A 220 -3.46 22.68 13.05
C SER A 220 -3.62 21.36 13.81
N PHE A 221 -2.60 21.00 14.57
CA PHE A 221 -2.55 19.75 15.32
C PHE A 221 -3.82 19.59 16.14
N LEU A 222 -4.74 18.75 15.70
CA LEU A 222 -5.82 18.27 16.53
C LEU A 222 -5.22 17.13 17.36
N ASN A 223 -4.85 17.45 18.60
CA ASN A 223 -4.54 16.45 19.62
C ASN A 223 -5.78 15.59 19.82
N PHE A 224 -5.74 14.36 19.37
CA PHE A 224 -6.68 13.34 19.79
C PHE A 224 -6.21 12.83 21.16
N SER A 225 -6.80 13.39 22.22
CA SER A 225 -6.80 12.80 23.56
C SER A 225 -7.79 11.65 23.62
#